data_a42b2e4ec74afb3451e1cb351ca8d753
#
_entry.id   a42b2e4ec74afb3451e1cb351ca8d753
#
_cell.length_a   1.000
_cell.length_b   1.000
_cell.length_c   1.000
_cell.angle_alpha   90.00
_cell.angle_beta   90.00
_cell.angle_gamma   90.00
#
_symmetry.space_group_name_H-M   'P 1'
#
loop_
_entity.id
_entity.type
_entity.pdbx_description
1 polymer ?
#
loop_
_entity_poly.entity_id
_entity_poly.type
_entity_poly.pdbx_seq_one_letter_code
_entity_poly.pdbx_strand_id
1 'polypeptide(L)'
;MTVVDKATGNRQPVFPKTVASAVTDFEFKVKEIVKSMDLEGSIASNKAVVHSYSRPRLFTVANNVITIYAGTTVLIDSSYYTTKSNVTIDIGSHIPASNRKGKDVYIYAIANVNNELQFMVSLNSTTPAGYTSTNSRKIGGFHCLCAAVGAIANHALTGYAAGDVLPASRWDLLFRPLSEPEGMVYDEHTNVWIDIYLASYNSANGLQSVYGATTADGASTEKFHWYKFNEFFRNVKKRLPFQYEFMSAARGSNQGTNIKNSADPGTTGGFVDTANRRMISDIGCEDMCGNLWQWGYDGGGGATAAEWGHNAFDDNDSGKEAGQHYMMPYRCLLGGRWGHSSACGSRASSWNHSPLILWSGSGARGCSPLRPAVPIL
;
A
#
# COMPACT_ATOMS: atom_id res chain seq x y z
N MET A 1 20.49 -44.55 -5.35
CA MET A 1 19.76 -44.62 -6.62
C MET A 1 20.72 -45.20 -7.65
N THR A 2 20.34 -46.23 -8.39
CA THR A 2 21.16 -46.81 -9.44
C THR A 2 20.44 -46.66 -10.77
N VAL A 3 21.15 -46.24 -11.80
CA VAL A 3 20.63 -46.23 -13.18
C VAL A 3 21.13 -47.47 -13.89
N VAL A 4 20.23 -48.14 -14.59
CA VAL A 4 20.57 -49.32 -15.41
C VAL A 4 20.87 -48.81 -16.81
N ASP A 5 22.08 -49.08 -17.29
CA ASP A 5 22.45 -48.84 -18.68
C ASP A 5 21.66 -49.82 -19.57
N LYS A 6 20.82 -49.31 -20.43
CA LYS A 6 19.94 -50.08 -21.31
C LYS A 6 20.70 -50.86 -22.38
N ALA A 7 21.93 -50.51 -22.69
CA ALA A 7 22.75 -51.19 -23.69
C ALA A 7 23.54 -52.37 -23.11
N THR A 8 23.94 -52.31 -21.85
CA THR A 8 24.81 -53.31 -21.22
C THR A 8 24.16 -54.04 -20.07
N GLY A 9 23.00 -53.63 -19.57
CA GLY A 9 22.30 -54.18 -18.39
C GLY A 9 23.02 -53.93 -17.07
N ASN A 10 24.15 -53.26 -17.05
CA ASN A 10 24.95 -53.01 -15.87
C ASN A 10 24.34 -51.88 -14.98
N ARG A 11 24.29 -52.15 -13.69
CA ARG A 11 23.88 -51.15 -12.68
C ARG A 11 25.07 -50.27 -12.33
N GLN A 12 24.96 -48.99 -12.69
CA GLN A 12 25.93 -47.97 -12.27
C GLN A 12 25.40 -47.21 -11.03
N PRO A 13 26.19 -47.08 -9.97
CA PRO A 13 25.81 -46.24 -8.85
C PRO A 13 25.78 -44.77 -9.30
N VAL A 14 24.67 -44.11 -9.11
CA VAL A 14 24.60 -42.63 -9.29
C VAL A 14 25.10 -42.00 -8.02
N PHE A 15 26.33 -41.54 -8.04
CA PHE A 15 26.85 -40.70 -6.97
C PHE A 15 26.19 -39.33 -7.05
N PRO A 16 25.67 -38.75 -5.95
CA PRO A 16 25.22 -37.37 -5.97
C PRO A 16 26.41 -36.47 -6.38
N LYS A 17 26.16 -35.56 -7.30
CA LYS A 17 27.14 -34.52 -7.65
C LYS A 17 27.64 -33.86 -6.36
N THR A 18 28.93 -33.58 -6.28
CA THR A 18 29.49 -32.86 -5.13
C THR A 18 28.76 -31.49 -4.97
N VAL A 19 28.63 -31.03 -3.74
CA VAL A 19 27.95 -29.78 -3.44
C VAL A 19 28.46 -28.62 -4.32
N ALA A 20 29.78 -28.60 -4.59
CA ALA A 20 30.40 -27.60 -5.46
C ALA A 20 29.90 -27.68 -6.91
N SER A 21 29.80 -28.87 -7.50
CA SER A 21 29.29 -29.02 -8.87
C SER A 21 27.79 -28.80 -8.97
N ALA A 22 27.03 -29.10 -7.93
CA ALA A 22 25.60 -28.79 -7.87
C ALA A 22 25.35 -27.27 -7.78
N VAL A 23 26.19 -26.53 -7.04
CA VAL A 23 26.11 -25.07 -6.96
C VAL A 23 26.45 -24.42 -8.30
N THR A 24 27.51 -24.88 -8.97
CA THR A 24 27.90 -24.36 -10.29
C THR A 24 26.85 -24.64 -11.37
N ASP A 25 26.27 -25.84 -11.39
CA ASP A 25 25.17 -26.19 -12.29
C ASP A 25 23.89 -25.35 -11.99
N PHE A 26 23.64 -25.07 -10.73
CA PHE A 26 22.52 -24.23 -10.31
C PHE A 26 22.71 -22.79 -10.77
N GLU A 27 23.90 -22.19 -10.56
CA GLU A 27 24.22 -20.84 -11.04
C GLU A 27 24.14 -20.73 -12.56
N PHE A 28 24.61 -21.74 -13.29
CA PHE A 28 24.53 -21.79 -14.75
C PHE A 28 23.08 -21.87 -15.22
N LYS A 29 22.25 -22.74 -14.64
CA LYS A 29 20.82 -22.86 -14.96
C LYS A 29 20.04 -21.58 -14.59
N VAL A 30 20.35 -20.94 -13.48
CA VAL A 30 19.74 -19.66 -13.11
C VAL A 30 20.08 -18.58 -14.15
N LYS A 31 21.33 -18.52 -14.64
CA LYS A 31 21.71 -17.60 -15.71
C LYS A 31 20.98 -17.89 -17.03
N GLU A 32 20.80 -19.16 -17.40
CA GLU A 32 20.05 -19.53 -18.61
C GLU A 32 18.55 -19.23 -18.47
N ILE A 33 17.94 -19.48 -17.30
CA ILE A 33 16.54 -19.18 -17.03
C ILE A 33 16.31 -17.66 -17.05
N VAL A 34 17.19 -16.88 -16.44
CA VAL A 34 17.15 -15.41 -16.48
C VAL A 34 17.23 -14.90 -17.91
N LYS A 35 18.06 -15.55 -18.75
CA LYS A 35 18.20 -15.23 -20.17
C LYS A 35 16.98 -15.65 -21.02
N SER A 36 16.36 -16.80 -20.69
CA SER A 36 15.21 -17.34 -21.42
C SER A 36 13.88 -16.65 -21.08
N MET A 37 13.78 -15.97 -19.93
CA MET A 37 12.56 -15.27 -19.49
C MET A 37 12.41 -13.87 -20.08
N ASP A 38 13.19 -13.49 -21.10
CA ASP A 38 13.18 -12.15 -21.69
C ASP A 38 13.35 -11.00 -20.66
N LEU A 39 14.05 -11.32 -19.56
CA LEU A 39 14.45 -10.31 -18.59
C LEU A 39 15.44 -9.31 -19.22
N GLU A 40 16.04 -9.61 -20.38
CA GLU A 40 16.87 -8.66 -21.12
C GLU A 40 16.08 -7.42 -21.53
N GLY A 41 14.83 -7.56 -21.95
CA GLY A 41 13.92 -6.42 -22.17
C GLY A 41 13.57 -5.66 -20.89
N SER A 42 13.55 -6.35 -19.74
CA SER A 42 13.34 -5.76 -18.40
C SER A 42 14.60 -5.11 -17.82
N ILE A 43 15.76 -5.62 -18.16
CA ILE A 43 17.08 -5.06 -17.78
C ILE A 43 17.35 -3.79 -18.59
N ALA A 44 17.02 -3.77 -19.87
CA ALA A 44 17.10 -2.58 -20.73
C ALA A 44 16.17 -1.44 -20.25
N SER A 45 15.13 -1.75 -19.44
CA SER A 45 14.21 -0.75 -18.87
C SER A 45 14.63 -0.25 -17.48
N ASN A 46 15.91 -0.27 -17.12
CA ASN A 46 16.41 0.28 -15.83
C ASN A 46 15.81 -0.35 -14.56
N LYS A 47 15.47 -1.64 -14.59
CA LYS A 47 14.93 -2.32 -13.40
C LYS A 47 16.08 -2.85 -12.55
N ALA A 48 16.23 -2.34 -11.32
CA ALA A 48 17.17 -2.88 -10.35
C ALA A 48 16.79 -4.30 -9.98
N VAL A 49 17.73 -5.21 -10.05
CA VAL A 49 17.65 -6.46 -9.31
C VAL A 49 18.25 -6.19 -7.94
N VAL A 50 17.43 -6.31 -6.91
CA VAL A 50 17.87 -6.15 -5.53
C VAL A 50 17.85 -7.52 -4.87
N HIS A 51 18.99 -7.95 -4.35
CA HIS A 51 19.11 -9.19 -3.61
C HIS A 51 19.50 -8.91 -2.16
N SER A 52 18.76 -9.52 -1.24
CA SER A 52 19.17 -9.66 0.15
C SER A 52 19.12 -11.14 0.49
N TYR A 53 20.27 -11.77 0.59
CA TYR A 53 20.37 -13.23 0.77
C TYR A 53 19.90 -13.76 2.12
N SER A 54 19.69 -12.89 3.11
CA SER A 54 19.43 -13.33 4.48
C SER A 54 18.18 -12.72 5.14
N ARG A 55 17.46 -11.81 4.49
CA ARG A 55 16.34 -11.09 5.13
C ARG A 55 15.22 -10.75 4.14
N PRO A 56 13.94 -10.81 4.57
CA PRO A 56 12.80 -10.48 3.70
C PRO A 56 12.63 -8.97 3.42
N ARG A 57 13.47 -8.12 4.00
CA ARG A 57 13.46 -6.66 3.89
C ARG A 57 14.85 -6.14 3.60
N LEU A 58 14.94 -5.06 2.81
CA LEU A 58 16.22 -4.39 2.50
C LEU A 58 16.71 -3.51 3.65
N PHE A 59 15.77 -2.98 4.44
CA PHE A 59 16.09 -2.05 5.52
C PHE A 59 15.07 -2.12 6.65
N THR A 60 15.47 -1.57 7.80
CA THR A 60 14.58 -1.24 8.91
C THR A 60 14.61 0.27 9.19
N VAL A 61 13.58 0.74 9.90
CA VAL A 61 13.56 2.11 10.46
C VAL A 61 13.20 2.01 11.92
N ALA A 62 14.03 2.64 12.77
CA ALA A 62 13.78 2.77 14.20
C ALA A 62 14.21 4.17 14.64
N ASN A 63 13.40 4.87 15.42
CA ASN A 63 13.71 6.22 15.93
C ASN A 63 14.18 7.20 14.83
N ASN A 64 13.51 7.18 13.68
CA ASN A 64 13.87 7.99 12.50
C ASN A 64 15.28 7.69 11.92
N VAL A 65 15.87 6.55 12.24
CA VAL A 65 17.12 6.05 11.65
C VAL A 65 16.80 4.87 10.74
N ILE A 66 17.19 4.95 9.48
CA ILE A 66 17.15 3.85 8.53
C ILE A 66 18.41 3.02 8.67
N THR A 67 18.30 1.70 8.73
CA THR A 67 19.41 0.77 8.65
C THR A 67 19.25 -0.11 7.42
N ILE A 68 20.04 0.11 6.38
CA ILE A 68 20.13 -0.73 5.20
C ILE A 68 21.09 -1.87 5.48
N TYR A 69 20.68 -3.09 5.17
CA TYR A 69 21.43 -4.28 5.55
C TYR A 69 22.63 -4.55 4.64
N ALA A 70 23.71 -5.06 5.24
CA ALA A 70 24.83 -5.63 4.51
C ALA A 70 24.35 -6.71 3.51
N GLY A 71 25.02 -6.82 2.37
CA GLY A 71 24.62 -7.73 1.29
C GLY A 71 23.48 -7.20 0.39
N THR A 72 22.98 -6.00 0.64
CA THR A 72 22.04 -5.36 -0.29
C THR A 72 22.78 -5.04 -1.58
N THR A 73 22.32 -5.66 -2.68
CA THR A 73 22.89 -5.48 -4.02
C THR A 73 21.91 -4.71 -4.90
N VAL A 74 22.38 -3.66 -5.55
CA VAL A 74 21.57 -2.77 -6.40
C VAL A 74 22.23 -2.62 -7.76
N LEU A 75 21.45 -2.75 -8.82
CA LEU A 75 21.88 -2.42 -10.18
C LEU A 75 21.66 -0.92 -10.44
N ILE A 76 22.73 -0.20 -10.75
CA ILE A 76 22.71 1.21 -11.16
C ILE A 76 23.55 1.32 -12.44
N ASP A 77 22.98 1.86 -13.50
CA ASP A 77 23.66 2.05 -14.79
C ASP A 77 24.46 0.82 -15.26
N SER A 78 23.78 -0.33 -15.34
CA SER A 78 24.39 -1.60 -15.78
C SER A 78 25.46 -2.18 -14.87
N SER A 79 25.75 -1.57 -13.71
CA SER A 79 26.73 -2.04 -12.73
C SER A 79 26.05 -2.47 -11.44
N TYR A 80 26.51 -3.60 -10.89
CA TYR A 80 26.04 -4.10 -9.58
C TYR A 80 26.91 -3.56 -8.46
N TYR A 81 26.24 -3.02 -7.46
CA TYR A 81 26.88 -2.50 -6.24
C TYR A 81 26.34 -3.24 -5.02
N THR A 82 27.20 -3.68 -4.13
CA THR A 82 26.80 -4.44 -2.92
C THR A 82 27.34 -3.76 -1.66
N THR A 83 26.47 -3.59 -0.66
CA THR A 83 26.89 -3.12 0.67
C THR A 83 27.69 -4.18 1.40
N LYS A 84 28.87 -3.83 1.89
CA LYS A 84 29.73 -4.73 2.69
C LYS A 84 29.33 -4.78 4.16
N SER A 85 28.73 -3.71 4.67
CA SER A 85 28.28 -3.56 6.06
C SER A 85 26.91 -2.88 6.10
N ASN A 86 26.26 -2.89 7.26
CA ASN A 86 25.04 -2.10 7.45
C ASN A 86 25.35 -0.60 7.27
N VAL A 87 24.45 0.10 6.56
CA VAL A 87 24.52 1.54 6.36
C VAL A 87 23.37 2.20 7.10
N THR A 88 23.67 3.20 7.92
CA THR A 88 22.66 3.96 8.68
C THR A 88 22.47 5.35 8.10
N ILE A 89 21.22 5.83 8.06
CA ILE A 89 20.84 7.17 7.63
C ILE A 89 19.93 7.77 8.70
N ASP A 90 20.33 8.86 9.31
CA ASP A 90 19.43 9.68 10.12
C ASP A 90 18.56 10.53 9.19
N ILE A 91 17.24 10.26 9.21
CA ILE A 91 16.29 10.96 8.34
C ILE A 91 16.25 12.46 8.69
N GLY A 92 16.37 12.80 9.97
CA GLY A 92 16.28 14.17 10.46
C GLY A 92 17.39 15.08 9.94
N SER A 93 18.58 14.53 9.74
CA SER A 93 19.71 15.28 9.20
C SER A 93 19.56 15.62 7.71
N HIS A 94 18.70 14.89 6.98
CA HIS A 94 18.44 15.09 5.54
C HIS A 94 17.13 15.83 5.29
N ILE A 95 16.07 15.46 6.01
CA ILE A 95 14.72 16.02 5.83
C ILE A 95 14.14 16.33 7.21
N PRO A 96 14.05 17.60 7.61
CA PRO A 96 13.44 18.00 8.88
C PRO A 96 12.00 17.46 9.02
N ALA A 97 11.57 17.15 10.23
CA ALA A 97 10.24 16.60 10.51
C ALA A 97 9.11 17.49 9.97
N SER A 98 9.26 18.82 10.06
CA SER A 98 8.29 19.79 9.53
C SER A 98 8.06 19.66 8.02
N ASN A 99 9.10 19.24 7.27
CA ASN A 99 9.05 19.16 5.81
C ASN A 99 8.49 17.84 5.31
N ARG A 100 8.52 16.77 6.16
CA ARG A 100 8.09 15.43 5.78
C ARG A 100 6.74 15.01 6.38
N LYS A 101 6.12 15.81 7.26
CA LYS A 101 4.82 15.48 7.86
C LYS A 101 3.74 15.24 6.79
N GLY A 102 3.05 14.10 6.87
CA GLY A 102 2.00 13.71 5.92
C GLY A 102 2.51 13.43 4.51
N LYS A 103 3.81 13.15 4.35
CA LYS A 103 4.43 12.90 3.04
C LYS A 103 5.14 11.56 2.99
N ASP A 104 5.26 11.06 1.78
CA ASP A 104 6.11 9.92 1.47
C ASP A 104 7.57 10.37 1.34
N VAL A 105 8.46 9.55 1.90
CA VAL A 105 9.92 9.70 1.81
C VAL A 105 10.46 8.47 1.10
N TYR A 106 11.32 8.70 0.12
CA TYR A 106 11.90 7.65 -0.72
C TYR A 106 13.36 7.44 -0.36
N ILE A 107 13.80 6.19 -0.42
CA ILE A 107 15.18 5.78 -0.22
C ILE A 107 15.79 5.47 -1.56
N TYR A 108 16.90 6.12 -1.87
CA TYR A 108 17.65 5.92 -3.09
C TYR A 108 19.03 5.35 -2.80
N ALA A 109 19.42 4.36 -3.61
CA ALA A 109 20.79 3.96 -3.78
C ALA A 109 21.40 4.83 -4.88
N ILE A 110 22.61 5.33 -4.67
CA ILE A 110 23.33 6.19 -5.61
C ILE A 110 24.75 5.67 -5.80
N ALA A 111 25.27 5.73 -7.01
CA ALA A 111 26.67 5.53 -7.30
C ALA A 111 27.37 6.88 -7.23
N ASN A 112 28.35 7.02 -6.34
CA ASN A 112 29.15 8.24 -6.27
C ASN A 112 30.21 8.30 -7.40
N VAL A 113 30.93 9.41 -7.46
CA VAL A 113 31.98 9.62 -8.48
C VAL A 113 33.13 8.61 -8.42
N ASN A 114 33.28 7.90 -7.29
CA ASN A 114 34.30 6.85 -7.08
C ASN A 114 33.73 5.44 -7.36
N ASN A 115 32.54 5.32 -7.93
CA ASN A 115 31.81 4.04 -8.10
C ASN A 115 31.51 3.30 -6.78
N GLU A 116 31.31 4.03 -5.69
CA GLU A 116 30.90 3.46 -4.43
C GLU A 116 29.39 3.60 -4.22
N LEU A 117 28.76 2.59 -3.62
CA LEU A 117 27.35 2.62 -3.28
C LEU A 117 27.10 3.47 -2.04
N GLN A 118 26.28 4.48 -2.20
CA GLN A 118 25.78 5.33 -1.11
C GLN A 118 24.24 5.31 -1.11
N PHE A 119 23.67 5.80 -0.03
CA PHE A 119 22.20 5.89 0.10
C PHE A 119 21.80 7.26 0.59
N MET A 120 20.64 7.71 0.13
CA MET A 120 20.04 8.96 0.57
C MET A 120 18.53 8.89 0.62
N VAL A 121 17.92 9.83 1.32
CA VAL A 121 16.46 10.00 1.36
C VAL A 121 16.05 11.27 0.62
N SER A 122 14.87 11.23 0.01
CA SER A 122 14.33 12.34 -0.77
C SER A 122 12.80 12.37 -0.68
N LEU A 123 12.21 13.56 -0.83
CA LEU A 123 10.77 13.73 -1.06
C LEU A 123 10.40 13.60 -2.54
N ASN A 124 11.36 13.59 -3.44
CA ASN A 124 11.11 13.41 -4.87
C ASN A 124 10.87 11.93 -5.19
N SER A 125 9.76 11.63 -5.82
CA SER A 125 9.36 10.26 -6.17
C SER A 125 10.07 9.69 -7.39
N THR A 126 10.70 10.51 -8.21
CA THR A 126 11.39 10.12 -9.46
C THR A 126 12.87 9.88 -9.24
N THR A 127 13.62 10.94 -8.94
CA THR A 127 15.05 10.92 -8.66
C THR A 127 15.38 11.92 -7.56
N PRO A 128 16.40 11.70 -6.72
CA PRO A 128 16.80 12.68 -5.72
C PRO A 128 17.48 13.89 -6.39
N ALA A 129 17.47 15.04 -5.72
CA ALA A 129 18.08 16.25 -6.23
C ALA A 129 19.56 16.06 -6.53
N GLY A 130 20.03 16.50 -7.69
CA GLY A 130 21.41 16.34 -8.16
C GLY A 130 21.72 14.99 -8.81
N TYR A 131 20.75 14.09 -8.92
CA TYR A 131 20.91 12.77 -9.54
C TYR A 131 19.89 12.54 -10.66
N THR A 132 20.15 11.54 -11.48
CA THR A 132 19.34 11.12 -12.62
C THR A 132 18.92 9.65 -12.45
N SER A 133 18.06 9.15 -13.31
CA SER A 133 17.70 7.73 -13.34
C SER A 133 18.86 6.81 -13.70
N THR A 134 19.95 7.33 -14.29
CA THR A 134 21.13 6.55 -14.65
C THR A 134 22.09 6.37 -13.47
N ASN A 135 22.16 7.31 -12.53
CA ASN A 135 23.10 7.25 -11.41
C ASN A 135 22.42 7.11 -10.03
N SER A 136 21.11 6.93 -10.01
CA SER A 136 20.34 6.69 -8.80
C SER A 136 19.26 5.63 -9.00
N ARG A 137 18.92 4.92 -7.91
CA ARG A 137 17.88 3.89 -7.91
C ARG A 137 17.01 3.98 -6.67
N LYS A 138 15.69 4.17 -6.86
CA LYS A 138 14.72 4.09 -5.76
C LYS A 138 14.60 2.62 -5.30
N ILE A 139 14.91 2.35 -4.04
CA ILE A 139 14.93 1.00 -3.47
C ILE A 139 13.82 0.77 -2.44
N GLY A 140 13.18 1.81 -1.97
CA GLY A 140 12.11 1.72 -0.98
C GLY A 140 11.63 3.10 -0.53
N GLY A 141 10.81 3.09 0.50
CA GLY A 141 10.27 4.31 1.10
C GLY A 141 9.35 4.02 2.28
N PHE A 142 8.76 5.08 2.81
CA PHE A 142 7.82 5.06 3.91
C PHE A 142 7.01 6.35 3.94
N HIS A 143 5.89 6.33 4.65
CA HIS A 143 5.10 7.52 4.93
C HIS A 143 5.42 8.10 6.30
N CYS A 144 5.35 9.42 6.44
CA CYS A 144 5.53 10.11 7.71
C CYS A 144 4.22 10.65 8.26
N LEU A 145 4.04 10.53 9.57
CA LEU A 145 2.83 10.92 10.28
C LEU A 145 2.48 12.40 10.04
N CYS A 146 1.23 12.69 9.72
CA CYS A 146 0.77 14.04 9.38
C CYS A 146 0.60 14.95 10.60
N ALA A 147 0.21 14.41 11.76
CA ALA A 147 -0.02 15.13 13.00
C ALA A 147 0.36 14.27 14.20
N ALA A 148 0.75 14.87 15.31
CA ALA A 148 1.10 14.15 16.54
C ALA A 148 -0.08 13.31 17.04
N VAL A 149 0.21 12.11 17.55
CA VAL A 149 -0.83 11.20 18.08
C VAL A 149 -1.25 11.60 19.50
N GLY A 150 -0.32 12.12 20.28
CA GLY A 150 -0.55 12.38 21.70
C GLY A 150 -0.54 11.12 22.55
N ALA A 151 -1.05 11.22 23.76
CA ALA A 151 -1.15 10.09 24.68
C ALA A 151 -2.49 9.38 24.52
N ILE A 152 -2.49 8.18 23.96
CA ILE A 152 -3.65 7.32 23.84
C ILE A 152 -3.30 5.99 24.53
N ALA A 153 -4.07 5.63 25.55
CA ALA A 153 -3.81 4.42 26.33
C ALA A 153 -3.86 3.16 25.43
N ASN A 154 -2.86 2.30 25.56
CA ASN A 154 -2.72 1.04 24.80
C ASN A 154 -2.71 1.18 23.27
N HIS A 155 -2.41 2.37 22.74
CA HIS A 155 -2.31 2.60 21.31
C HIS A 155 -0.88 2.44 20.83
N ALA A 156 -0.68 1.71 19.72
CA ALA A 156 0.65 1.39 19.20
C ALA A 156 1.49 2.62 18.81
N LEU A 157 0.86 3.73 18.42
CA LEU A 157 1.54 4.96 18.01
C LEU A 157 1.49 6.05 19.09
N THR A 158 1.17 5.69 20.36
CA THR A 158 1.17 6.70 21.45
C THR A 158 2.53 7.41 21.52
N GLY A 159 2.51 8.73 21.65
CA GLY A 159 3.72 9.57 21.73
C GLY A 159 4.43 9.88 20.41
N TYR A 160 4.00 9.31 19.28
CA TYR A 160 4.56 9.67 17.98
C TYR A 160 4.26 11.13 17.64
N ALA A 161 5.27 11.82 17.12
CA ALA A 161 5.20 13.21 16.70
C ALA A 161 4.89 13.34 15.18
N ALA A 162 4.43 14.51 14.77
CA ALA A 162 4.28 14.83 13.34
C ALA A 162 5.62 14.74 12.62
N GLY A 163 5.65 14.04 11.51
CA GLY A 163 6.86 13.78 10.74
C GLY A 163 7.64 12.53 11.16
N ASP A 164 7.22 11.82 12.21
CA ASP A 164 7.78 10.49 12.52
C ASP A 164 7.37 9.47 11.47
N VAL A 165 8.23 8.49 11.25
CA VAL A 165 7.96 7.41 10.31
C VAL A 165 6.86 6.52 10.83
N LEU A 166 5.81 6.28 10.02
CA LEU A 166 4.81 5.26 10.30
C LEU A 166 5.41 3.87 10.09
N PRO A 167 5.55 3.04 11.13
CA PRO A 167 6.26 1.75 11.01
C PRO A 167 5.64 0.82 9.96
N ALA A 168 4.31 0.77 9.88
CA ALA A 168 3.59 -0.09 8.94
C ALA A 168 3.62 0.41 7.49
N SER A 169 4.08 1.62 7.23
CA SER A 169 4.15 2.19 5.87
C SER A 169 5.44 1.84 5.12
N ARG A 170 6.39 1.18 5.77
CA ARG A 170 7.70 0.86 5.16
C ARG A 170 7.55 -0.16 4.05
N TRP A 171 8.01 0.19 2.88
CA TRP A 171 8.06 -0.69 1.71
C TRP A 171 9.45 -0.68 1.07
N ASP A 172 9.81 -1.74 0.39
CA ASP A 172 11.00 -1.85 -0.43
C ASP A 172 10.71 -2.70 -1.68
N LEU A 173 11.68 -2.88 -2.55
CA LEU A 173 11.50 -3.61 -3.81
C LEU A 173 11.13 -5.09 -3.61
N LEU A 174 11.42 -5.67 -2.45
CA LEU A 174 11.08 -7.06 -2.10
C LEU A 174 9.74 -7.15 -1.38
N PHE A 175 9.30 -6.07 -0.74
CA PHE A 175 8.09 -6.04 0.08
C PHE A 175 7.29 -4.76 -0.15
N ARG A 176 6.31 -4.83 -1.03
CA ARG A 176 5.44 -3.71 -1.42
C ARG A 176 4.08 -4.21 -1.92
N PRO A 177 3.07 -3.33 -2.01
CA PRO A 177 1.80 -3.67 -2.64
C PRO A 177 1.96 -3.92 -4.15
N LEU A 178 0.93 -4.54 -4.74
CA LEU A 178 0.81 -4.65 -6.20
C LEU A 178 0.59 -3.26 -6.85
N SER A 179 -0.12 -2.37 -6.16
CA SER A 179 -0.23 -0.94 -6.53
C SER A 179 1.06 -0.17 -6.25
N GLU A 180 1.05 1.14 -6.52
CA GLU A 180 2.07 2.02 -5.97
C GLU A 180 1.89 2.14 -4.45
N PRO A 181 2.97 2.17 -3.65
CA PRO A 181 2.95 2.06 -2.19
C PRO A 181 2.69 3.38 -1.45
N GLU A 182 2.68 4.50 -2.16
CA GLU A 182 2.54 5.84 -1.59
C GLU A 182 1.22 5.97 -0.81
N GLY A 183 1.31 6.54 0.39
CA GLY A 183 0.14 6.74 1.26
C GLY A 183 -0.51 5.45 1.75
N MET A 184 0.22 4.33 1.84
CA MET A 184 -0.31 3.04 2.29
C MET A 184 0.43 2.51 3.52
N VAL A 185 -0.27 1.70 4.31
CA VAL A 185 0.28 0.90 5.41
C VAL A 185 -0.06 -0.58 5.21
N TYR A 186 0.81 -1.44 5.71
CA TYR A 186 0.61 -2.89 5.65
C TYR A 186 -0.07 -3.40 6.93
N ASP A 187 -1.16 -4.12 6.76
CA ASP A 187 -1.83 -4.87 7.81
C ASP A 187 -1.36 -6.34 7.79
N GLU A 188 -0.56 -6.72 8.77
CA GLU A 188 -0.01 -8.10 8.88
C GLU A 188 -1.08 -9.14 9.23
N HIS A 189 -2.21 -8.76 9.81
CA HIS A 189 -3.28 -9.69 10.16
C HIS A 189 -4.09 -10.14 8.94
N THR A 190 -4.23 -9.27 7.95
CA THR A 190 -4.99 -9.55 6.72
C THR A 190 -4.11 -9.71 5.48
N ASN A 191 -2.79 -9.46 5.60
CA ASN A 191 -1.81 -9.49 4.53
C ASN A 191 -2.16 -8.56 3.35
N VAL A 192 -2.72 -7.40 3.65
CA VAL A 192 -3.01 -6.37 2.64
C VAL A 192 -2.36 -5.04 2.98
N TRP A 193 -2.06 -4.28 1.96
CA TRP A 193 -1.76 -2.87 2.07
C TRP A 193 -3.07 -2.09 1.99
N ILE A 194 -3.24 -1.11 2.86
CA ILE A 194 -4.45 -0.28 2.91
C ILE A 194 -4.06 1.19 2.92
N ASP A 195 -4.86 2.04 2.28
CA ASP A 195 -4.63 3.48 2.21
C ASP A 195 -4.68 4.11 3.62
N ILE A 196 -3.72 4.98 3.90
CA ILE A 196 -3.65 5.74 5.16
C ILE A 196 -4.84 6.69 5.25
N TYR A 197 -5.13 7.39 4.15
CA TYR A 197 -6.15 8.43 4.08
C TYR A 197 -7.36 7.97 3.29
N LEU A 198 -8.48 8.63 3.49
CA LEU A 198 -9.64 8.51 2.59
C LEU A 198 -9.23 8.86 1.16
N ALA A 199 -9.85 8.22 0.18
CA ALA A 199 -9.54 8.46 -1.21
C ALA A 199 -9.80 9.91 -1.60
N SER A 200 -8.86 10.49 -2.33
CA SER A 200 -8.99 11.73 -3.07
C SER A 200 -8.83 11.46 -4.56
N TYR A 201 -9.41 12.28 -5.40
CA TYR A 201 -9.34 12.10 -6.84
C TYR A 201 -8.49 13.18 -7.50
N ASN A 202 -7.64 12.75 -8.41
CA ASN A 202 -6.87 13.62 -9.29
C ASN A 202 -6.97 13.09 -10.73
N SER A 203 -7.34 13.94 -11.67
CA SER A 203 -7.58 13.52 -13.08
C SER A 203 -6.35 12.93 -13.77
N ALA A 204 -5.14 13.32 -13.36
CA ALA A 204 -3.89 12.79 -13.91
C ALA A 204 -3.48 11.44 -13.30
N ASN A 205 -3.80 11.21 -12.01
CA ASN A 205 -3.27 10.09 -11.23
C ASN A 205 -4.35 9.12 -10.72
N GLY A 206 -5.63 9.45 -10.91
CA GLY A 206 -6.74 8.66 -10.40
C GLY A 206 -6.99 8.83 -8.90
N LEU A 207 -7.48 7.75 -8.25
CA LEU A 207 -7.69 7.76 -6.80
C LEU A 207 -6.37 7.63 -6.04
N GLN A 208 -6.18 8.48 -5.06
CA GLN A 208 -4.96 8.63 -4.27
C GLN A 208 -5.27 8.65 -2.77
N SER A 209 -4.26 8.32 -1.96
CA SER A 209 -4.25 8.44 -0.50
C SER A 209 -3.27 9.55 -0.11
N VAL A 210 -3.78 10.78 0.05
CA VAL A 210 -2.94 11.98 0.24
C VAL A 210 -3.45 12.81 1.42
N TYR A 211 -2.55 13.20 2.32
CA TYR A 211 -2.85 14.04 3.46
C TYR A 211 -3.45 15.39 3.06
N GLY A 212 -4.55 15.78 3.71
CA GLY A 212 -5.19 17.08 3.53
C GLY A 212 -5.88 17.28 2.18
N ALA A 213 -5.93 16.25 1.34
CA ALA A 213 -6.63 16.32 0.06
C ALA A 213 -8.15 16.30 0.24
N THR A 214 -8.87 16.86 -0.72
CA THR A 214 -10.34 16.79 -0.77
C THR A 214 -10.78 15.36 -0.96
N THR A 215 -11.70 14.90 -0.12
CA THR A 215 -12.23 13.53 -0.19
C THR A 215 -13.06 13.32 -1.46
N ALA A 216 -12.88 12.16 -2.09
CA ALA A 216 -13.76 11.70 -3.14
C ALA A 216 -15.04 11.11 -2.52
N ASP A 217 -16.21 11.59 -2.94
CA ASP A 217 -17.52 11.20 -2.42
C ASP A 217 -18.61 11.29 -3.50
N GLY A 218 -19.87 11.02 -3.15
CA GLY A 218 -21.00 11.12 -4.06
C GLY A 218 -21.36 12.54 -4.49
N ALA A 219 -20.87 13.60 -3.81
CA ALA A 219 -21.07 14.99 -4.20
C ALA A 219 -19.94 15.51 -5.10
N SER A 220 -18.80 14.80 -5.18
CA SER A 220 -17.69 15.16 -6.06
C SER A 220 -18.14 15.27 -7.52
N THR A 221 -17.37 15.99 -8.34
CA THR A 221 -17.68 16.19 -9.77
C THR A 221 -17.86 14.85 -10.51
N GLU A 222 -17.04 13.87 -10.17
CA GLU A 222 -17.07 12.52 -10.74
C GLU A 222 -18.20 11.64 -10.20
N LYS A 223 -18.97 12.10 -9.21
CA LYS A 223 -20.12 11.36 -8.67
C LYS A 223 -19.74 9.95 -8.20
N PHE A 224 -18.87 9.84 -7.18
CA PHE A 224 -18.39 8.54 -6.71
C PHE A 224 -19.47 7.77 -5.95
N HIS A 225 -19.92 6.69 -6.53
CA HIS A 225 -20.70 5.61 -5.93
C HIS A 225 -19.89 4.31 -5.90
N TRP A 226 -20.43 3.23 -5.34
CA TRP A 226 -19.68 1.98 -5.13
C TRP A 226 -19.04 1.42 -6.41
N TYR A 227 -19.76 1.37 -7.55
CA TYR A 227 -19.21 0.86 -8.81
C TYR A 227 -18.07 1.75 -9.32
N LYS A 228 -18.23 3.07 -9.23
CA LYS A 228 -17.22 4.02 -9.70
C LYS A 228 -15.97 3.98 -8.85
N PHE A 229 -16.09 3.85 -7.53
CA PHE A 229 -14.92 3.59 -6.69
C PHE A 229 -14.19 2.31 -7.10
N ASN A 230 -14.92 1.19 -7.37
CA ASN A 230 -14.27 -0.05 -7.81
C ASN A 230 -13.59 0.09 -9.17
N GLU A 231 -14.18 0.82 -10.11
CA GLU A 231 -13.57 1.09 -11.41
C GLU A 231 -12.27 1.88 -11.24
N PHE A 232 -12.31 3.01 -10.53
CA PHE A 232 -11.18 3.91 -10.37
C PHE A 232 -10.05 3.30 -9.51
N PHE A 233 -10.39 2.54 -8.48
CA PHE A 233 -9.39 1.79 -7.72
C PHE A 233 -8.69 0.72 -8.57
N ARG A 234 -9.43 0.04 -9.45
CA ARG A 234 -8.84 -0.95 -10.36
C ARG A 234 -7.81 -0.32 -11.29
N ASN A 235 -8.06 0.91 -11.77
CA ASN A 235 -7.12 1.64 -12.63
C ASN A 235 -5.77 1.91 -11.92
N VAL A 236 -5.77 2.03 -10.61
CA VAL A 236 -4.56 2.19 -9.78
C VAL A 236 -4.13 0.89 -9.07
N LYS A 237 -4.63 -0.29 -9.52
CA LYS A 237 -4.32 -1.62 -8.96
C LYS A 237 -4.69 -1.79 -7.49
N LYS A 238 -5.76 -1.13 -7.09
CA LYS A 238 -6.39 -1.23 -5.77
C LYS A 238 -7.81 -1.78 -5.90
N ARG A 239 -8.44 -2.07 -4.78
CA ARG A 239 -9.85 -2.41 -4.63
C ARG A 239 -10.40 -1.83 -3.33
N LEU A 240 -11.70 -1.88 -3.14
CA LEU A 240 -12.30 -1.64 -1.82
C LEU A 240 -11.88 -2.74 -0.83
N PRO A 241 -11.73 -2.44 0.46
CA PRO A 241 -11.47 -3.46 1.49
C PRO A 241 -12.73 -4.31 1.75
N PHE A 242 -12.53 -5.57 2.09
CA PHE A 242 -13.57 -6.36 2.75
C PHE A 242 -13.82 -5.85 4.17
N GLN A 243 -14.98 -6.14 4.72
CA GLN A 243 -15.32 -5.70 6.08
C GLN A 243 -14.26 -6.16 7.11
N TYR A 244 -13.80 -7.39 7.04
CA TYR A 244 -12.81 -7.92 7.97
C TYR A 244 -11.43 -7.21 7.84
N GLU A 245 -11.05 -6.82 6.63
CA GLU A 245 -9.83 -6.04 6.37
C GLU A 245 -9.94 -4.63 6.95
N PHE A 246 -11.09 -3.99 6.74
CA PHE A 246 -11.40 -2.70 7.35
C PHE A 246 -11.35 -2.77 8.87
N MET A 247 -12.00 -3.77 9.48
CA MET A 247 -12.04 -3.94 10.93
C MET A 247 -10.66 -4.17 11.53
N SER A 248 -9.80 -4.93 10.85
CA SER A 248 -8.40 -5.13 11.25
C SER A 248 -7.62 -3.81 11.19
N ALA A 249 -7.65 -3.14 10.06
CA ALA A 249 -6.94 -1.88 9.85
C ALA A 249 -7.44 -0.74 10.76
N ALA A 250 -8.72 -0.77 11.16
CA ALA A 250 -9.33 0.20 12.07
C ALA A 250 -9.07 -0.08 13.56
N ARG A 251 -8.36 -1.15 13.90
CA ARG A 251 -8.01 -1.43 15.30
C ARG A 251 -7.25 -0.25 15.90
N GLY A 252 -7.58 0.12 17.14
CA GLY A 252 -7.01 1.28 17.80
C GLY A 252 -7.65 2.63 17.41
N SER A 253 -8.54 2.70 16.43
CA SER A 253 -9.27 3.93 16.08
C SER A 253 -10.26 4.34 17.19
N ASN A 254 -10.79 5.57 17.09
CA ASN A 254 -11.84 6.07 17.96
C ASN A 254 -13.10 5.19 17.91
N GLN A 255 -13.78 5.06 19.06
CA GLN A 255 -14.98 4.24 19.25
C GLN A 255 -16.06 5.07 19.92
N GLY A 256 -17.28 5.05 19.38
CA GLY A 256 -18.41 5.80 19.91
C GLY A 256 -18.28 7.32 19.83
N THR A 257 -17.37 7.80 18.98
CA THR A 257 -17.08 9.22 18.75
C THR A 257 -16.91 9.48 17.27
N ASN A 258 -17.20 10.70 16.85
CA ASN A 258 -16.99 11.17 15.48
C ASN A 258 -16.06 12.40 15.48
N ILE A 259 -15.74 12.90 14.32
CA ILE A 259 -14.88 14.08 14.16
C ILE A 259 -15.37 15.26 15.01
N LYS A 260 -14.44 16.01 15.57
CA LYS A 260 -14.72 17.20 16.36
C LYS A 260 -15.60 18.17 15.57
N ASN A 261 -16.56 18.77 16.27
CA ASN A 261 -17.61 19.66 15.73
C ASN A 261 -18.70 18.94 14.91
N SER A 262 -18.64 17.62 14.71
CA SER A 262 -19.68 16.83 14.05
C SER A 262 -20.11 17.38 12.68
N ALA A 263 -19.15 17.87 11.91
CA ALA A 263 -19.36 18.43 10.58
C ALA A 263 -18.41 17.77 9.56
N ASP A 264 -18.82 17.74 8.31
CA ASP A 264 -18.00 17.25 7.21
C ASP A 264 -16.74 18.12 7.07
N PRO A 265 -15.53 17.55 7.22
CA PRO A 265 -14.30 18.34 7.05
C PRO A 265 -13.95 18.55 5.58
N GLY A 266 -14.55 17.82 4.63
CA GLY A 266 -14.24 17.87 3.19
C GLY A 266 -12.82 17.42 2.84
N THR A 267 -11.99 17.05 3.82
CA THR A 267 -10.60 16.65 3.66
C THR A 267 -10.29 15.45 4.55
N THR A 268 -9.05 14.96 4.48
CA THR A 268 -8.61 13.76 5.21
C THR A 268 -7.32 13.97 5.98
N GLY A 269 -7.21 13.32 7.14
CA GLY A 269 -6.00 13.20 7.95
C GLY A 269 -5.79 14.29 9.00
N GLY A 270 -5.21 13.89 10.11
CA GLY A 270 -4.80 14.81 11.17
C GLY A 270 -5.89 15.20 12.17
N PHE A 271 -7.10 14.67 12.05
CA PHE A 271 -8.24 15.09 12.87
C PHE A 271 -8.24 14.50 14.29
N VAL A 272 -8.99 15.13 15.14
CA VAL A 272 -9.37 14.64 16.48
C VAL A 272 -10.89 14.45 16.55
N ASP A 273 -11.33 13.55 17.40
CA ASP A 273 -12.74 13.27 17.62
C ASP A 273 -13.38 14.23 18.65
N THR A 274 -14.66 14.02 18.92
CA THR A 274 -15.43 14.81 19.91
C THR A 274 -14.90 14.71 21.34
N ALA A 275 -14.06 13.70 21.63
CA ALA A 275 -13.34 13.55 22.90
C ALA A 275 -11.90 14.09 22.85
N ASN A 276 -11.52 14.82 21.81
CA ASN A 276 -10.17 15.34 21.53
C ASN A 276 -9.10 14.23 21.39
N ARG A 277 -9.47 12.99 21.08
CA ARG A 277 -8.57 11.89 20.74
C ARG A 277 -8.25 11.92 19.25
N ARG A 278 -7.00 11.67 18.88
CA ARG A 278 -6.61 11.53 17.46
C ARG A 278 -7.38 10.38 16.79
N MET A 279 -7.90 10.65 15.59
CA MET A 279 -8.65 9.70 14.77
C MET A 279 -7.70 8.88 13.90
N ILE A 280 -6.89 8.03 14.54
CA ILE A 280 -5.87 7.20 13.90
C ILE A 280 -5.92 5.79 14.44
N SER A 281 -5.64 4.80 13.61
CA SER A 281 -5.55 3.39 13.99
C SER A 281 -4.14 2.98 14.45
N ASP A 282 -4.02 1.80 15.07
CA ASP A 282 -2.74 1.25 15.55
C ASP A 282 -1.68 1.12 14.44
N ILE A 283 -2.09 0.89 13.20
CA ILE A 283 -1.19 0.78 12.04
C ILE A 283 -0.99 2.11 11.30
N GLY A 284 -1.71 3.16 11.69
CA GLY A 284 -1.55 4.50 11.14
C GLY A 284 -2.57 4.90 10.07
N CYS A 285 -3.68 4.16 9.90
CA CYS A 285 -4.77 4.63 9.04
C CYS A 285 -5.49 5.79 9.73
N GLU A 286 -5.62 6.90 9.03
CA GLU A 286 -6.31 8.09 9.47
C GLU A 286 -7.82 7.97 9.18
N ASP A 287 -8.65 8.54 10.05
CA ASP A 287 -10.09 8.72 9.83
C ASP A 287 -10.87 7.44 9.51
N MET A 288 -10.48 6.31 10.10
CA MET A 288 -11.19 5.04 9.90
C MET A 288 -12.65 5.11 10.38
N CYS A 289 -12.92 5.92 11.42
CA CYS A 289 -14.22 6.00 12.07
C CYS A 289 -14.64 7.45 12.28
N GLY A 290 -15.90 7.80 11.92
CA GLY A 290 -16.50 9.06 12.31
C GLY A 290 -16.13 10.28 11.45
N ASN A 291 -15.50 10.09 10.29
CA ASN A 291 -15.33 11.12 9.28
C ASN A 291 -16.35 10.90 8.14
N LEU A 292 -16.13 9.99 7.25
CA LEU A 292 -17.08 9.51 6.24
C LEU A 292 -17.41 8.04 6.46
N TRP A 293 -18.62 7.61 6.14
CA TRP A 293 -18.89 6.21 5.85
C TRP A 293 -17.99 5.75 4.71
N GLN A 294 -17.42 4.56 4.82
CA GLN A 294 -16.51 4.03 3.82
C GLN A 294 -17.09 2.80 3.15
N TRP A 295 -17.16 2.84 1.83
CA TRP A 295 -17.60 1.68 1.06
C TRP A 295 -16.70 0.47 1.31
N GLY A 296 -17.32 -0.67 1.69
CA GLY A 296 -16.67 -1.98 1.66
C GLY A 296 -16.99 -2.73 0.37
N TYR A 297 -16.18 -3.76 0.10
CA TYR A 297 -16.39 -4.61 -1.08
C TYR A 297 -17.59 -5.55 -0.91
N ASP A 298 -17.91 -5.94 0.33
CA ASP A 298 -18.95 -6.90 0.65
C ASP A 298 -20.34 -6.41 0.27
N GLY A 299 -21.17 -7.36 -0.14
CA GLY A 299 -22.58 -7.16 -0.38
C GLY A 299 -23.42 -8.02 0.56
N GLY A 300 -24.56 -7.52 0.92
CA GLY A 300 -25.51 -8.23 1.76
C GLY A 300 -26.84 -7.51 1.83
N GLY A 301 -27.86 -8.19 2.36
CA GLY A 301 -29.21 -7.68 2.34
C GLY A 301 -29.80 -7.66 0.93
N GLY A 302 -31.02 -7.24 0.83
CA GLY A 302 -31.72 -7.05 -0.42
C GLY A 302 -32.74 -5.93 -0.29
N ALA A 303 -33.20 -5.39 -1.40
CA ALA A 303 -34.33 -4.50 -1.40
C ALA A 303 -35.50 -5.18 -0.68
N THR A 304 -36.21 -4.42 0.13
CA THR A 304 -37.39 -4.91 0.85
C THR A 304 -38.57 -5.22 -0.06
N ALA A 305 -38.50 -4.75 -1.32
CA ALA A 305 -39.50 -5.03 -2.38
C ALA A 305 -38.88 -5.99 -3.38
N ALA A 306 -39.54 -7.14 -3.56
CA ALA A 306 -39.23 -8.10 -4.63
C ALA A 306 -39.82 -7.59 -5.94
N GLU A 307 -39.18 -6.63 -6.57
CA GLU A 307 -39.59 -6.05 -7.84
C GLU A 307 -38.38 -5.88 -8.78
N TRP A 308 -38.66 -5.81 -10.06
CA TRP A 308 -37.69 -5.49 -11.08
C TRP A 308 -37.32 -4.01 -11.01
N GLY A 309 -36.03 -3.70 -10.91
CA GLY A 309 -35.48 -2.35 -10.96
C GLY A 309 -34.60 -2.14 -12.18
N HIS A 310 -34.34 -0.89 -12.51
CA HIS A 310 -33.47 -0.50 -13.62
C HIS A 310 -32.07 -0.19 -13.13
N ASN A 311 -31.06 -0.59 -13.90
CA ASN A 311 -29.65 -0.25 -13.66
C ASN A 311 -29.29 0.97 -14.51
N ALA A 312 -29.14 2.12 -13.90
CA ALA A 312 -28.46 3.27 -14.52
C ALA A 312 -27.00 3.26 -14.09
N PHE A 313 -26.06 3.33 -15.02
CA PHE A 313 -24.62 3.42 -14.72
C PHE A 313 -24.15 4.86 -14.53
N ASP A 314 -24.93 5.83 -14.98
CA ASP A 314 -24.61 7.26 -14.92
C ASP A 314 -25.89 8.08 -14.73
N ASP A 315 -25.84 9.14 -13.92
CA ASP A 315 -26.92 10.13 -13.78
C ASP A 315 -27.30 10.82 -15.10
N ASN A 316 -26.40 10.78 -16.09
CA ASN A 316 -26.62 11.30 -17.44
C ASN A 316 -27.15 10.24 -18.43
N ASP A 317 -27.32 9.00 -17.98
CA ASP A 317 -27.79 7.89 -18.83
C ASP A 317 -29.33 7.85 -18.88
N SER A 318 -29.95 9.03 -19.07
CA SER A 318 -31.38 9.14 -19.25
C SER A 318 -31.79 8.37 -20.51
N GLY A 319 -32.20 7.12 -20.31
CA GLY A 319 -32.83 6.30 -21.35
C GLY A 319 -32.00 5.17 -21.94
N LYS A 320 -30.77 4.92 -21.47
CA LYS A 320 -30.03 3.71 -21.82
C LYS A 320 -30.06 2.72 -20.66
N GLU A 321 -31.04 1.87 -20.67
CA GLU A 321 -31.16 0.77 -19.71
C GLU A 321 -30.05 -0.25 -19.97
N ALA A 322 -29.13 -0.40 -19.01
CA ALA A 322 -28.12 -1.46 -19.01
C ALA A 322 -28.68 -2.80 -18.48
N GLY A 323 -29.97 -2.99 -18.61
CA GLY A 323 -30.72 -4.16 -18.11
C GLY A 323 -31.42 -3.89 -16.79
N GLN A 324 -32.18 -4.88 -16.35
CA GLN A 324 -32.94 -4.83 -15.10
C GLN A 324 -32.34 -5.79 -14.08
N HIS A 325 -32.55 -5.49 -12.81
CA HIS A 325 -32.20 -6.37 -11.72
C HIS A 325 -33.43 -6.71 -10.88
N TYR A 326 -33.41 -7.89 -10.30
CA TYR A 326 -34.38 -8.32 -9.31
C TYR A 326 -33.66 -8.46 -7.96
N MET A 327 -34.08 -7.70 -6.94
CA MET A 327 -33.47 -7.69 -5.62
C MET A 327 -31.94 -7.36 -5.68
N MET A 328 -31.59 -6.15 -6.10
CA MET A 328 -30.19 -5.72 -6.10
C MET A 328 -29.56 -5.86 -4.70
N PRO A 329 -28.42 -6.57 -4.56
CA PRO A 329 -27.76 -6.67 -3.29
C PRO A 329 -27.22 -5.31 -2.85
N TYR A 330 -27.56 -4.90 -1.63
CA TYR A 330 -26.98 -3.73 -1.00
C TYR A 330 -25.48 -3.90 -0.73
N ARG A 331 -24.78 -2.80 -0.50
CA ARG A 331 -23.37 -2.77 -0.17
C ARG A 331 -23.16 -2.24 1.24
N CYS A 332 -22.07 -2.68 1.87
CA CYS A 332 -21.74 -2.23 3.21
C CYS A 332 -21.07 -0.87 3.21
N LEU A 333 -21.43 -0.06 4.17
CA LEU A 333 -20.73 1.13 4.60
C LEU A 333 -20.15 0.88 5.99
N LEU A 334 -18.92 1.31 6.23
CA LEU A 334 -18.11 0.96 7.39
C LEU A 334 -17.63 2.23 8.12
N GLY A 335 -17.45 2.13 9.44
CA GLY A 335 -16.79 3.15 10.28
C GLY A 335 -17.68 4.24 10.85
N GLY A 336 -18.75 4.63 10.19
CA GLY A 336 -19.57 5.78 10.59
C GLY A 336 -19.07 7.12 10.06
N ARG A 337 -19.93 8.15 10.02
CA ARG A 337 -19.60 9.50 9.52
C ARG A 337 -19.69 10.56 10.59
N TRP A 338 -19.33 11.80 10.26
CA TRP A 338 -19.25 12.97 11.15
C TRP A 338 -20.52 13.23 12.00
N GLY A 339 -21.70 12.83 11.55
CA GLY A 339 -22.97 13.07 12.25
C GLY A 339 -23.49 11.85 13.04
N HIS A 340 -22.74 10.76 13.20
CA HIS A 340 -23.27 9.51 13.76
C HIS A 340 -22.85 9.23 15.22
N SER A 341 -22.01 10.09 15.81
CA SER A 341 -21.69 10.05 17.24
C SER A 341 -21.39 8.64 17.76
N SER A 342 -22.20 8.13 18.68
CA SER A 342 -22.02 6.81 19.33
C SER A 342 -22.11 5.61 18.35
N ALA A 343 -22.62 5.79 17.14
CA ALA A 343 -22.67 4.74 16.12
C ALA A 343 -21.37 4.59 15.32
N CYS A 344 -20.35 5.44 15.56
CA CYS A 344 -19.05 5.35 14.92
C CYS A 344 -18.14 4.36 15.62
N GLY A 345 -17.33 3.62 14.87
CA GLY A 345 -16.35 2.70 15.42
C GLY A 345 -15.82 1.71 14.40
N SER A 346 -14.75 1.01 14.77
CA SER A 346 -14.07 0.05 13.90
C SER A 346 -14.92 -1.11 13.41
N ARG A 347 -16.02 -1.40 14.11
CA ARG A 347 -17.00 -2.45 13.75
C ARG A 347 -18.36 -1.88 13.33
N ALA A 348 -18.49 -0.55 13.25
CA ALA A 348 -19.70 0.07 12.76
C ALA A 348 -19.91 -0.29 11.29
N SER A 349 -21.09 -0.77 10.94
CA SER A 349 -21.45 -1.12 9.57
C SER A 349 -22.92 -0.88 9.28
N SER A 350 -23.22 -0.52 8.05
CA SER A 350 -24.57 -0.35 7.51
C SER A 350 -24.68 -1.13 6.22
N TRP A 351 -25.72 -1.95 6.07
CA TRP A 351 -25.88 -2.93 4.99
C TRP A 351 -27.12 -2.68 4.13
N ASN A 352 -27.65 -1.47 4.13
CA ASN A 352 -28.89 -1.11 3.47
C ASN A 352 -28.73 -0.02 2.41
N HIS A 353 -27.55 0.09 1.80
CA HIS A 353 -27.27 1.13 0.82
C HIS A 353 -27.15 0.55 -0.60
N SER A 354 -27.94 1.11 -1.52
CA SER A 354 -27.77 0.85 -2.95
C SER A 354 -26.35 1.17 -3.40
N PRO A 355 -25.73 0.31 -4.23
CA PRO A 355 -24.39 0.61 -4.78
C PRO A 355 -24.35 1.84 -5.68
N LEU A 356 -25.49 2.39 -6.07
CA LEU A 356 -25.63 3.57 -6.93
C LEU A 356 -25.91 4.85 -6.13
N ILE A 357 -26.01 4.78 -4.80
CA ILE A 357 -26.31 5.99 -4.03
C ILE A 357 -25.19 7.02 -4.15
N LEU A 358 -25.56 8.24 -4.48
CA LEU A 358 -24.70 9.42 -4.51
C LEU A 358 -24.90 10.22 -3.22
N TRP A 359 -23.93 10.17 -2.34
CA TRP A 359 -24.05 10.78 -1.05
C TRP A 359 -22.72 11.36 -0.54
N SER A 360 -22.70 12.64 -0.16
CA SER A 360 -21.52 13.30 0.39
C SER A 360 -21.02 12.70 1.72
N GLY A 361 -21.87 11.97 2.43
CA GLY A 361 -21.54 11.27 3.67
C GLY A 361 -20.82 9.93 3.47
N SER A 362 -20.51 9.53 2.23
CA SER A 362 -19.84 8.26 1.92
C SER A 362 -18.64 8.47 1.01
N GLY A 363 -17.50 7.99 1.45
CA GLY A 363 -16.26 7.94 0.70
C GLY A 363 -15.74 6.50 0.61
N ALA A 364 -14.45 6.35 0.37
CA ALA A 364 -13.79 5.05 0.32
C ALA A 364 -12.31 5.16 0.68
N ARG A 365 -11.68 4.00 0.87
CA ARG A 365 -10.22 3.84 0.81
C ARG A 365 -9.86 2.60 0.02
N GLY A 366 -8.70 2.61 -0.62
CA GLY A 366 -8.22 1.49 -1.38
C GLY A 366 -7.41 0.52 -0.53
N CYS A 367 -7.43 -0.75 -0.93
CA CYS A 367 -6.45 -1.72 -0.47
C CYS A 367 -5.83 -2.45 -1.67
N SER A 368 -4.64 -3.00 -1.46
CA SER A 368 -3.88 -3.72 -2.49
C SER A 368 -3.22 -4.95 -1.87
N PRO A 369 -3.26 -6.11 -2.53
CA PRO A 369 -2.56 -7.28 -2.02
C PRO A 369 -1.06 -7.05 -2.01
N LEU A 370 -0.36 -7.80 -1.15
CA LEU A 370 1.08 -7.88 -1.19
C LEU A 370 1.50 -8.37 -2.59
N ARG A 371 2.46 -7.69 -3.20
CA ARG A 371 3.03 -8.14 -4.47
C ARG A 371 3.69 -9.50 -4.24
N PRO A 372 3.36 -10.54 -5.02
CA PRO A 372 4.05 -11.81 -4.92
C PRO A 372 5.55 -11.58 -5.05
N ALA A 373 6.33 -12.17 -4.15
CA ALA A 373 7.76 -12.26 -4.35
C ALA A 373 7.97 -12.96 -5.71
N VAL A 374 8.73 -12.33 -6.60
CA VAL A 374 9.15 -13.05 -7.81
C VAL A 374 9.96 -14.24 -7.31
N PRO A 375 9.55 -15.48 -7.60
CA PRO A 375 10.34 -16.62 -7.19
C PRO A 375 11.76 -16.41 -7.74
N ILE A 376 12.74 -16.44 -6.88
CA ILE A 376 14.13 -16.58 -7.29
C ILE A 376 14.21 -18.06 -7.71
N LEU A 377 13.97 -18.29 -9.00
CA LEU A 377 14.15 -19.61 -9.60
C LEU A 377 15.62 -19.88 -9.82
#